data_ec586f5daddd6da2794aa3a15512c9a2
#
_entry.id   ec586f5daddd6da2794aa3a15512c9a2
#
_cell.length_a   1.000
_cell.length_b   1.000
_cell.length_c   1.000
_cell.angle_alpha   90.00
_cell.angle_beta   90.00
_cell.angle_gamma   90.00
#
_symmetry.space_group_name_H-M   'P 1'
#
loop_
_entity.id
_entity.type
_entity.pdbx_description
1 polymer ?
#
loop_
_entity_poly.entity_id
_entity_poly.type
_entity_poly.pdbx_seq_one_letter_code
_entity_poly.pdbx_strand_id
1 'polypeptide(L)'
;GLSYTSFDAKIADTQDDGQKITLTVNVKNTGDVAGKYVPQIYFNPPYTDGGIEKATANLIGYEKTELLEPGESEAVTFEIAYEDMASYDSDKIKSADGAYVLEAGDYQINLCSDSHHVLDTYTATVDTDRIYDDAHDGKRSSDEQTATNHLDYAKGNVTYLSRAGHFANYEESIAGPTDFTMPE
;
A
#
# COMPACT_ATOMS: atom_id res chain seq x y z
N GLY A 1 -16.19 -1.57 12.23
CA GLY A 1 -16.55 -1.65 13.66
C GLY A 1 -17.87 -0.96 13.96
N LEU A 2 -18.35 -1.06 15.20
CA LEU A 2 -19.54 -0.32 15.63
C LEU A 2 -19.12 1.10 16.04
N SER A 3 -19.90 2.10 15.58
CA SER A 3 -19.77 3.48 16.02
C SER A 3 -21.10 3.96 16.60
N TYR A 4 -21.05 4.71 17.68
CA TYR A 4 -22.23 5.32 18.31
C TYR A 4 -22.51 6.73 17.79
N THR A 5 -21.64 7.24 16.93
CA THR A 5 -21.77 8.56 16.28
C THR A 5 -21.27 8.45 14.83
N SER A 6 -21.52 9.50 14.04
CA SER A 6 -21.15 9.57 12.63
C SER A 6 -20.01 10.57 12.43
N PHE A 7 -19.15 10.29 11.47
CA PHE A 7 -18.05 11.17 11.11
C PHE A 7 -18.06 11.44 9.61
N ASP A 8 -17.60 12.63 9.25
CA ASP A 8 -17.23 13.03 7.89
C ASP A 8 -15.72 13.27 7.87
N ALA A 9 -15.05 12.78 6.82
CA ALA A 9 -13.61 12.94 6.67
C ALA A 9 -13.27 13.25 5.21
N LYS A 10 -12.38 14.22 4.99
CA LYS A 10 -11.93 14.62 3.66
C LYS A 10 -10.48 15.09 3.68
N ILE A 11 -9.82 14.99 2.55
CA ILE A 11 -8.51 15.61 2.32
C ILE A 11 -8.69 17.12 2.27
N ALA A 12 -8.05 17.83 3.19
CA ALA A 12 -8.14 19.28 3.31
C ALA A 12 -6.97 19.99 2.61
N ASP A 13 -5.78 19.38 2.63
CA ASP A 13 -4.58 19.90 1.99
C ASP A 13 -3.63 18.76 1.61
N THR A 14 -2.84 19.00 0.57
CA THR A 14 -1.81 18.04 0.12
C THR A 14 -0.58 18.82 -0.34
N GLN A 15 0.58 18.43 0.17
CA GLN A 15 1.88 18.90 -0.28
C GLN A 15 2.67 17.70 -0.78
N ASP A 16 3.18 17.78 -1.99
CA ASP A 16 3.93 16.72 -2.66
C ASP A 16 5.20 17.29 -3.30
N ASP A 17 6.35 16.82 -2.86
CA ASP A 17 7.65 17.23 -3.38
C ASP A 17 8.33 16.16 -4.27
N GLY A 18 7.58 15.09 -4.59
CA GLY A 18 8.06 13.96 -5.38
C GLY A 18 8.96 12.98 -4.60
N GLN A 19 9.20 13.22 -3.32
CA GLN A 19 9.88 12.31 -2.40
C GLN A 19 8.97 11.95 -1.22
N LYS A 20 8.18 12.91 -0.78
CA LYS A 20 7.25 12.76 0.33
C LYS A 20 5.94 13.50 0.04
N ILE A 21 4.83 12.87 0.39
CA ILE A 21 3.50 13.45 0.39
C ILE A 21 3.13 13.77 1.83
N THR A 22 2.76 15.01 2.10
CA THR A 22 2.13 15.42 3.36
C THR A 22 0.65 15.64 3.11
N LEU A 23 -0.19 14.79 3.69
CA LEU A 23 -1.64 14.79 3.51
C LEU A 23 -2.31 15.23 4.80
N THR A 24 -3.08 16.31 4.76
CA THR A 24 -3.88 16.77 5.89
C THR A 24 -5.34 16.38 5.68
N VAL A 25 -5.87 15.58 6.61
CA VAL A 25 -7.26 15.10 6.61
C VAL A 25 -8.03 15.86 7.69
N ASN A 26 -9.14 16.49 7.31
CA ASN A 26 -10.08 17.08 8.26
C ASN A 26 -11.16 16.05 8.60
N VAL A 27 -11.27 15.71 9.89
CA VAL A 27 -12.29 14.80 10.43
C VAL A 27 -13.28 15.63 11.25
N LYS A 28 -14.59 15.44 11.03
CA LYS A 28 -15.66 16.11 11.76
C LYS A 28 -16.62 15.08 12.35
N ASN A 29 -16.96 15.22 13.63
CA ASN A 29 -18.06 14.49 14.22
C ASN A 29 -19.40 15.12 13.77
N THR A 30 -20.17 14.39 12.97
CA THR A 30 -21.46 14.81 12.42
C THR A 30 -22.65 14.20 13.14
N GLY A 31 -22.41 13.35 14.14
CA GLY A 31 -23.46 12.74 14.95
C GLY A 31 -23.73 13.52 16.25
N ASP A 32 -24.54 12.92 17.12
CA ASP A 32 -25.06 13.55 18.33
C ASP A 32 -24.32 13.13 19.61
N VAL A 33 -23.32 12.27 19.51
CA VAL A 33 -22.56 11.73 20.64
C VAL A 33 -21.08 11.96 20.41
N ALA A 34 -20.33 12.28 21.48
CA ALA A 34 -18.88 12.39 21.43
C ALA A 34 -18.23 11.05 21.04
N GLY A 35 -17.19 11.09 20.20
CA GLY A 35 -16.52 9.90 19.71
C GLY A 35 -15.15 10.17 19.13
N LYS A 36 -14.42 9.09 18.87
CA LYS A 36 -13.13 9.11 18.16
C LYS A 36 -13.26 8.43 16.81
N TYR A 37 -12.51 8.89 15.83
CA TYR A 37 -12.44 8.31 14.49
C TYR A 37 -11.02 7.88 14.13
N VAL A 38 -10.89 6.95 13.21
CA VAL A 38 -9.59 6.51 12.67
C VAL A 38 -9.63 6.65 11.15
N PRO A 39 -9.22 7.81 10.58
CA PRO A 39 -8.98 7.89 9.16
C PRO A 39 -7.84 6.94 8.76
N GLN A 40 -8.01 6.24 7.64
CA GLN A 40 -7.06 5.27 7.11
C GLN A 40 -6.61 5.73 5.73
N ILE A 41 -5.32 5.68 5.48
CA ILE A 41 -4.74 5.99 4.17
C ILE A 41 -4.28 4.71 3.51
N TYR A 42 -4.83 4.45 2.34
CA TYR A 42 -4.41 3.36 1.46
C TYR A 42 -3.82 3.93 0.18
N PHE A 43 -2.89 3.19 -0.43
CA PHE A 43 -2.47 3.49 -1.78
C PHE A 43 -2.77 2.33 -2.73
N ASN A 44 -3.13 2.71 -3.98
CA ASN A 44 -3.32 1.78 -5.08
C ASN A 44 -2.20 2.06 -6.09
N PRO A 45 -1.23 1.16 -6.22
CA PRO A 45 -0.14 1.32 -7.19
C PRO A 45 -0.61 1.01 -8.62
N PRO A 46 0.10 1.51 -9.65
CA PRO A 46 -0.10 1.06 -11.02
C PRO A 46 0.16 -0.46 -11.11
N TYR A 47 -0.63 -1.16 -11.92
CA TYR A 47 -0.49 -2.60 -12.11
C TYR A 47 -0.63 -2.95 -13.58
N THR A 48 0.27 -3.80 -14.07
CA THR A 48 0.25 -4.36 -15.41
C THR A 48 0.29 -5.88 -15.30
N ASP A 49 -0.59 -6.58 -16.02
CA ASP A 49 -0.59 -8.04 -16.08
C ASP A 49 0.77 -8.56 -16.54
N GLY A 50 1.36 -9.48 -15.76
CA GLY A 50 2.70 -10.00 -15.98
C GLY A 50 3.84 -9.07 -15.55
N GLY A 51 3.54 -7.93 -14.96
CA GLY A 51 4.49 -7.06 -14.27
C GLY A 51 4.75 -7.48 -12.84
N ILE A 52 5.32 -6.57 -12.03
CA ILE A 52 5.58 -6.83 -10.61
C ILE A 52 4.26 -7.09 -9.89
N GLU A 53 4.16 -8.24 -9.24
CA GLU A 53 2.96 -8.62 -8.48
C GLU A 53 2.81 -7.76 -7.22
N LYS A 54 1.61 -7.23 -7.00
CA LYS A 54 1.32 -6.34 -5.88
C LYS A 54 -0.17 -6.27 -5.57
N ALA A 55 -0.50 -5.97 -4.32
CA ALA A 55 -1.88 -5.80 -3.90
C ALA A 55 -2.53 -4.56 -4.54
N THR A 56 -3.87 -4.61 -4.71
CA THR A 56 -4.63 -3.48 -5.23
C THR A 56 -4.64 -2.30 -4.26
N ALA A 57 -4.85 -2.59 -2.97
CA ALA A 57 -4.92 -1.58 -1.93
C ALA A 57 -3.96 -1.95 -0.80
N ASN A 58 -3.12 -1.01 -0.40
CA ASN A 58 -2.10 -1.20 0.63
C ASN A 58 -2.29 -0.12 1.70
N LEU A 59 -2.46 -0.54 2.95
CA LEU A 59 -2.54 0.40 4.08
C LEU A 59 -1.16 1.02 4.30
N ILE A 60 -1.08 2.35 4.31
CA ILE A 60 0.18 3.08 4.50
C ILE A 60 0.16 4.03 5.70
N GLY A 61 -1.03 4.40 6.16
CA GLY A 61 -1.15 5.26 7.34
C GLY A 61 -2.50 5.15 8.02
N TYR A 62 -2.52 5.32 9.31
CA TYR A 62 -3.72 5.49 10.11
C TYR A 62 -3.38 6.26 11.39
N GLU A 63 -4.31 7.06 11.86
CA GLU A 63 -4.16 7.82 13.10
C GLU A 63 -5.52 7.89 13.79
N LYS A 64 -5.54 8.01 15.10
CA LYS A 64 -6.77 8.10 15.87
C LYS A 64 -6.97 9.52 16.37
N THR A 65 -8.12 10.12 16.06
CA THR A 65 -8.47 11.46 16.56
C THR A 65 -8.56 11.50 18.09
N GLU A 66 -8.46 12.68 18.65
CA GLU A 66 -8.92 12.95 19.99
C GLU A 66 -10.44 12.73 20.11
N LEU A 67 -10.99 12.85 21.31
CA LEU A 67 -12.43 12.78 21.49
C LEU A 67 -13.08 14.05 20.92
N LEU A 68 -13.90 13.87 19.88
CA LEU A 68 -14.60 14.98 19.23
C LEU A 68 -16.04 15.05 19.73
N GLU A 69 -16.43 16.19 20.28
CA GLU A 69 -17.81 16.49 20.62
C GLU A 69 -18.67 16.65 19.35
N PRO A 70 -20.01 16.55 19.42
CA PRO A 70 -20.89 16.80 18.29
C PRO A 70 -20.59 18.12 17.57
N GLY A 71 -20.31 18.06 16.27
CA GLY A 71 -19.96 19.21 15.42
C GLY A 71 -18.49 19.61 15.46
N GLU A 72 -17.67 19.06 16.34
CA GLU A 72 -16.25 19.34 16.46
C GLU A 72 -15.44 18.68 15.33
N SER A 73 -14.30 19.30 15.00
CA SER A 73 -13.41 18.83 13.93
C SER A 73 -11.96 18.84 14.37
N GLU A 74 -11.18 17.92 13.80
CA GLU A 74 -9.73 17.81 13.99
C GLU A 74 -9.04 17.63 12.65
N ALA A 75 -7.85 18.21 12.50
CA ALA A 75 -6.97 18.00 11.37
C ALA A 75 -5.92 16.97 11.74
N VAL A 76 -5.88 15.86 10.99
CA VAL A 76 -4.90 14.78 11.15
C VAL A 76 -3.94 14.83 9.95
N THR A 77 -2.63 14.79 10.21
CA THR A 77 -1.60 14.87 9.16
C THR A 77 -0.87 13.54 9.01
N PHE A 78 -0.73 13.09 7.76
CA PHE A 78 0.02 11.91 7.37
C PHE A 78 1.24 12.31 6.54
N GLU A 79 2.39 11.73 6.83
CA GLU A 79 3.58 11.81 5.98
C GLU A 79 3.82 10.45 5.32
N ILE A 80 3.89 10.43 3.99
CA ILE A 80 4.03 9.24 3.18
C ILE A 80 5.27 9.40 2.33
N ALA A 81 6.31 8.63 2.58
CA ALA A 81 7.48 8.60 1.72
C ALA A 81 7.17 7.79 0.44
N TYR A 82 7.63 8.27 -0.71
CA TYR A 82 7.45 7.57 -1.98
C TYR A 82 8.05 6.16 -1.95
N GLU A 83 9.19 5.98 -1.29
CA GLU A 83 9.85 4.68 -1.16
C GLU A 83 9.02 3.63 -0.40
N ASP A 84 8.08 4.07 0.48
CA ASP A 84 7.20 3.16 1.21
C ASP A 84 6.09 2.59 0.33
N MET A 85 5.85 3.18 -0.84
CA MET A 85 4.90 2.70 -1.84
C MET A 85 5.54 1.73 -2.84
N ALA A 86 6.85 1.46 -2.74
CA ALA A 86 7.54 0.52 -3.61
C ALA A 86 7.11 -0.92 -3.34
N SER A 87 7.04 -1.72 -4.41
CA SER A 87 6.73 -3.15 -4.37
C SER A 87 7.98 -3.99 -4.61
N TYR A 88 8.08 -5.16 -3.97
CA TYR A 88 9.23 -6.04 -4.16
C TYR A 88 9.11 -6.84 -5.46
N ASP A 89 10.11 -6.75 -6.32
CA ASP A 89 10.22 -7.46 -7.59
C ASP A 89 10.77 -8.89 -7.35
N SER A 90 9.89 -9.79 -6.89
CA SER A 90 10.24 -11.17 -6.60
C SER A 90 10.55 -12.00 -7.83
N ASP A 91 9.97 -11.64 -8.97
CA ASP A 91 10.13 -12.37 -10.22
C ASP A 91 11.24 -11.81 -11.12
N LYS A 92 11.99 -10.83 -10.58
CA LYS A 92 13.19 -10.25 -11.22
C LYS A 92 12.91 -9.64 -12.60
N ILE A 93 11.78 -8.93 -12.69
CA ILE A 93 11.31 -8.31 -13.93
C ILE A 93 12.11 -7.05 -14.25
N LYS A 94 12.46 -6.27 -13.24
CA LYS A 94 13.18 -4.98 -13.36
C LYS A 94 14.55 -4.96 -12.68
N SER A 95 14.79 -5.86 -11.75
CA SER A 95 16.09 -6.02 -11.07
C SER A 95 16.54 -7.48 -11.11
N ALA A 96 17.78 -7.74 -11.55
CA ALA A 96 18.31 -9.10 -11.74
C ALA A 96 18.33 -9.95 -10.48
N ASP A 97 18.49 -9.32 -9.33
CA ASP A 97 18.58 -10.00 -8.03
C ASP A 97 17.29 -9.84 -7.18
N GLY A 98 16.29 -9.16 -7.73
CA GLY A 98 15.11 -8.69 -7.01
C GLY A 98 15.43 -7.43 -6.20
N ALA A 99 14.48 -6.52 -6.15
CA ALA A 99 14.60 -5.26 -5.41
C ALA A 99 13.21 -4.69 -5.10
N TYR A 100 13.14 -3.70 -4.22
CA TYR A 100 11.98 -2.84 -4.19
C TYR A 100 12.00 -1.91 -5.41
N VAL A 101 10.85 -1.76 -6.05
CA VAL A 101 10.65 -0.90 -7.21
C VAL A 101 9.42 -0.03 -7.01
N LEU A 102 9.61 1.28 -7.13
CA LEU A 102 8.53 2.23 -7.29
C LEU A 102 8.33 2.43 -8.79
N GLU A 103 7.33 1.78 -9.36
CA GLU A 103 7.10 1.83 -10.81
C GLU A 103 6.54 3.18 -11.26
N ALA A 104 6.88 3.58 -12.48
CA ALA A 104 6.28 4.75 -13.12
C ALA A 104 4.77 4.57 -13.29
N GLY A 105 4.01 5.64 -13.06
CA GLY A 105 2.56 5.66 -13.18
C GLY A 105 1.88 6.41 -12.06
N ASP A 106 0.56 6.33 -12.04
CA ASP A 106 -0.28 7.01 -11.07
C ASP A 106 -0.55 6.12 -9.86
N TYR A 107 -0.27 6.67 -8.68
CA TYR A 107 -0.58 6.09 -7.38
C TYR A 107 -1.78 6.83 -6.80
N GLN A 108 -2.88 6.13 -6.57
CA GLN A 108 -4.04 6.71 -5.91
C GLN A 108 -3.85 6.62 -4.39
N ILE A 109 -3.73 7.76 -3.74
CA ILE A 109 -3.64 7.88 -2.30
C ILE A 109 -5.05 8.14 -1.78
N ASN A 110 -5.63 7.12 -1.17
CA ASN A 110 -7.04 7.09 -0.80
C ASN A 110 -7.22 7.29 0.70
N LEU A 111 -7.99 8.30 1.06
CA LEU A 111 -8.59 8.38 2.39
C LEU A 111 -9.76 7.41 2.46
N CYS A 112 -9.74 6.50 3.40
CA CYS A 112 -10.74 5.44 3.51
C CYS A 112 -11.34 5.34 4.92
N SER A 113 -12.57 4.86 5.01
CA SER A 113 -13.16 4.41 6.28
C SER A 113 -12.78 2.97 6.63
N ASP A 114 -12.47 2.18 5.62
CA ASP A 114 -11.94 0.82 5.66
C ASP A 114 -11.30 0.48 4.31
N SER A 115 -10.77 -0.73 4.13
CA SER A 115 -10.04 -1.15 2.92
C SER A 115 -10.87 -1.16 1.62
N HIS A 116 -12.18 -0.97 1.68
CA HIS A 116 -13.10 -1.04 0.54
C HIS A 116 -13.89 0.25 0.28
N HIS A 117 -13.92 1.17 1.25
CA HIS A 117 -14.72 2.39 1.16
C HIS A 117 -13.84 3.63 1.12
N VAL A 118 -13.62 4.10 -0.10
CA VAL A 118 -12.86 5.34 -0.36
C VAL A 118 -13.78 6.53 -0.13
N LEU A 119 -13.31 7.50 0.66
CA LEU A 119 -13.98 8.77 0.96
C LEU A 119 -13.47 9.89 0.08
N ASP A 120 -12.15 9.93 -0.16
CA ASP A 120 -11.48 10.96 -0.96
C ASP A 120 -10.18 10.41 -1.53
N THR A 121 -9.64 11.03 -2.60
CA THR A 121 -8.45 10.55 -3.30
C THR A 121 -7.55 11.71 -3.73
N TYR A 122 -6.26 11.55 -3.48
CA TYR A 122 -5.19 12.30 -4.13
C TYR A 122 -4.43 11.38 -5.09
N THR A 123 -4.04 11.89 -6.27
CA THR A 123 -3.23 11.13 -7.23
C THR A 123 -1.80 11.66 -7.26
N ALA A 124 -0.84 10.81 -6.91
CA ALA A 124 0.58 11.07 -7.03
C ALA A 124 1.11 10.41 -8.30
N THR A 125 1.92 11.12 -9.10
CA THR A 125 2.48 10.59 -10.34
C THR A 125 3.98 10.36 -10.20
N VAL A 126 4.43 9.18 -10.59
CA VAL A 126 5.85 8.81 -10.69
C VAL A 126 6.22 8.77 -12.17
N ASP A 127 7.13 9.64 -12.59
CA ASP A 127 7.48 9.79 -14.01
C ASP A 127 8.36 8.64 -14.54
N THR A 128 9.22 8.10 -13.70
CA THR A 128 10.17 7.04 -14.05
C THR A 128 10.30 6.04 -12.92
N ASP A 129 10.56 4.77 -13.27
CA ASP A 129 10.85 3.74 -12.28
C ASP A 129 12.01 4.14 -11.37
N ARG A 130 11.84 3.90 -10.07
CA ARG A 130 12.91 4.01 -9.07
C ARG A 130 13.19 2.61 -8.55
N ILE A 131 14.37 2.08 -8.87
CA ILE A 131 14.80 0.74 -8.48
C ILE A 131 15.76 0.88 -7.31
N TYR A 132 15.45 0.23 -6.21
CA TYR A 132 16.21 0.32 -4.95
C TYR A 132 17.17 -0.87 -4.84
N ASP A 133 18.21 -0.88 -5.68
CA ASP A 133 19.28 -1.86 -5.66
C ASP A 133 20.66 -1.21 -5.88
N ASP A 134 21.73 -2.00 -5.71
CA ASP A 134 23.10 -1.51 -5.83
C ASP A 134 23.48 -1.10 -7.27
N ALA A 135 22.81 -1.67 -8.28
CA ALA A 135 23.08 -1.36 -9.69
C ALA A 135 22.52 0.00 -10.12
N HIS A 136 21.48 0.50 -9.42
CA HIS A 136 20.79 1.74 -9.73
C HIS A 136 21.06 2.86 -8.71
N ASP A 137 22.03 2.68 -7.81
CA ASP A 137 22.36 3.61 -6.73
C ASP A 137 21.13 4.02 -5.88
N GLY A 138 20.15 3.12 -5.82
CA GLY A 138 18.86 3.30 -5.20
C GLY A 138 18.73 2.49 -3.93
N LYS A 139 19.11 3.06 -2.79
CA LYS A 139 18.81 2.44 -1.48
C LYS A 139 17.60 3.15 -0.88
N ARG A 140 16.75 2.37 -0.23
CA ARG A 140 15.71 2.96 0.62
C ARG A 140 16.37 3.66 1.80
N SER A 141 15.83 4.82 2.20
CA SER A 141 16.45 5.65 3.23
C SER A 141 16.35 5.04 4.63
N SER A 142 15.46 4.08 4.84
CA SER A 142 15.17 3.55 6.18
C SER A 142 16.31 2.78 6.82
N ASP A 143 17.09 2.02 6.04
CA ASP A 143 18.17 1.18 6.54
C ASP A 143 19.46 1.19 5.69
N GLU A 144 19.44 1.91 4.57
CA GLU A 144 20.53 2.00 3.59
C GLU A 144 21.02 0.64 3.06
N GLN A 145 20.18 -0.39 3.14
CA GLN A 145 20.49 -1.73 2.68
C GLN A 145 19.67 -2.09 1.45
N THR A 146 20.29 -2.77 0.51
CA THR A 146 19.59 -3.39 -0.60
C THR A 146 18.83 -4.62 -0.09
N ALA A 147 17.52 -4.65 -0.33
CA ALA A 147 16.73 -5.82 0.02
C ALA A 147 17.07 -6.97 -0.92
N THR A 148 17.33 -8.15 -0.36
CA THR A 148 17.56 -9.38 -1.11
C THR A 148 16.65 -10.49 -0.60
N ASN A 149 16.20 -11.37 -1.50
CA ASN A 149 15.37 -12.50 -1.12
C ASN A 149 16.26 -13.68 -0.65
N HIS A 150 16.54 -13.74 0.64
CA HIS A 150 17.29 -14.84 1.25
C HIS A 150 16.52 -16.18 1.29
N LEU A 151 15.22 -16.17 1.01
CA LEU A 151 14.35 -17.34 1.08
C LEU A 151 13.91 -17.85 -0.29
N ASP A 152 14.50 -17.37 -1.38
CA ASP A 152 14.13 -17.75 -2.74
C ASP A 152 14.27 -19.29 -2.97
N TYR A 153 15.24 -19.92 -2.34
CA TYR A 153 15.42 -21.37 -2.37
C TYR A 153 14.24 -22.15 -1.75
N ALA A 154 13.48 -21.55 -0.87
CA ALA A 154 12.36 -22.18 -0.18
C ALA A 154 11.04 -22.10 -0.96
N LYS A 155 11.02 -21.37 -2.08
CA LYS A 155 9.84 -21.24 -2.95
C LYS A 155 9.39 -22.59 -3.51
N GLY A 156 10.35 -23.46 -3.87
CA GLY A 156 10.04 -24.77 -4.46
C GLY A 156 9.16 -24.64 -5.71
N ASN A 157 8.17 -25.53 -5.82
CA ASN A 157 7.22 -25.56 -6.95
C ASN A 157 5.86 -24.93 -6.59
N VAL A 158 5.81 -23.99 -5.63
CA VAL A 158 4.56 -23.33 -5.23
C VAL A 158 4.15 -22.33 -6.29
N THR A 159 2.90 -22.42 -6.75
CA THR A 159 2.27 -21.40 -7.58
C THR A 159 1.63 -20.35 -6.67
N TYR A 160 2.15 -19.13 -6.72
CA TYR A 160 1.57 -18.01 -5.98
C TYR A 160 0.35 -17.45 -6.71
N LEU A 161 -0.63 -17.00 -5.93
CA LEU A 161 -1.78 -16.29 -6.48
C LEU A 161 -1.34 -15.00 -7.17
N SER A 162 -1.79 -14.80 -8.40
CA SER A 162 -1.52 -13.59 -9.18
C SER A 162 -2.81 -12.83 -9.47
N ARG A 163 -2.73 -11.50 -9.51
CA ARG A 163 -3.82 -10.63 -9.97
C ARG A 163 -4.04 -10.71 -11.49
N ALA A 164 -3.04 -11.19 -12.25
CA ALA A 164 -3.11 -11.29 -13.70
C ALA A 164 -4.36 -12.04 -14.15
N GLY A 165 -5.05 -11.51 -15.17
CA GLY A 165 -6.28 -12.09 -15.69
C GLY A 165 -7.41 -12.18 -14.64
N HIS A 166 -7.50 -11.23 -13.70
CA HIS A 166 -8.48 -11.26 -12.60
C HIS A 166 -8.39 -12.54 -11.75
N PHE A 167 -7.19 -12.87 -11.27
CA PHE A 167 -6.91 -14.07 -10.48
C PHE A 167 -7.20 -15.37 -11.24
N ALA A 168 -6.88 -15.40 -12.53
CA ALA A 168 -7.12 -16.57 -13.39
C ALA A 168 -6.46 -17.85 -12.90
N ASN A 169 -5.37 -17.74 -12.11
CA ASN A 169 -4.65 -18.88 -11.54
C ASN A 169 -5.13 -19.30 -10.13
N TYR A 170 -6.30 -18.83 -9.70
CA TYR A 170 -6.81 -19.12 -8.34
C TYR A 170 -6.88 -20.61 -8.04
N GLU A 171 -7.49 -21.39 -8.93
CA GLU A 171 -7.64 -22.85 -8.75
C GLU A 171 -6.28 -23.57 -8.65
N GLU A 172 -5.31 -23.14 -9.43
CA GLU A 172 -3.95 -23.68 -9.39
C GLU A 172 -3.22 -23.31 -8.10
N SER A 173 -3.35 -22.06 -7.65
CA SER A 173 -2.67 -21.55 -6.46
C SER A 173 -3.20 -22.17 -5.16
N ILE A 174 -4.46 -22.61 -5.12
CA ILE A 174 -5.07 -23.28 -3.94
C ILE A 174 -5.00 -24.81 -4.04
N ALA A 175 -4.56 -25.37 -5.17
CA ALA A 175 -4.42 -26.80 -5.32
C ALA A 175 -3.40 -27.33 -4.30
N GLY A 176 -3.85 -28.28 -3.48
CA GLY A 176 -2.94 -28.95 -2.55
C GLY A 176 -1.87 -29.76 -3.29
N PRO A 177 -0.74 -30.07 -2.63
CA PRO A 177 0.26 -30.92 -3.21
C PRO A 177 -0.32 -32.29 -3.57
N THR A 178 -0.08 -32.74 -4.78
CA THR A 178 -0.54 -34.05 -5.27
C THR A 178 0.40 -35.17 -4.88
N ASP A 179 1.57 -34.86 -4.36
CA ASP A 179 2.60 -35.82 -3.97
C ASP A 179 3.03 -35.55 -2.53
N PHE A 180 2.88 -36.55 -1.67
CA PHE A 180 3.16 -36.49 -0.23
C PHE A 180 4.39 -37.32 0.15
N THR A 181 5.34 -37.50 -0.75
CA THR A 181 6.58 -38.19 -0.39
C THR A 181 7.38 -37.37 0.62
N MET A 182 7.51 -37.91 1.82
CA MET A 182 8.42 -37.32 2.82
C MET A 182 9.87 -37.46 2.33
N PRO A 183 10.67 -36.39 2.41
CA PRO A 183 12.11 -36.54 2.15
C PRO A 183 12.70 -37.53 3.17
N GLU A 184 13.57 -38.45 2.70
CA GLU A 184 14.34 -39.39 3.55
C GLU A 184 15.36 -38.67 4.44
#